data_43bb838d869312b10de4137df79426a0
#
_entry.id   43bb838d869312b10de4137df79426a0
#
_cell.length_a   1.000
_cell.length_b   1.000
_cell.length_c   1.000
_cell.angle_alpha   90.00
_cell.angle_beta   90.00
_cell.angle_gamma   90.00
#
_symmetry.space_group_name_H-M   'P 1'
#
loop_
_entity.id
_entity.type
_entity.pdbx_description
1 polymer ?
#
loop_
_entity_poly.entity_id
_entity_poly.type
_entity_poly.pdbx_seq_one_letter_code
_entity_poly.pdbx_strand_id
1 'polypeptide(L)'
;MQEFSVKQSNLDFRTREAYKMLRTNIEFSGDNNKVIFITSSTPSEGKSTVSFELAMSFAQNGMKTLLIDADTRKSVMKNRGKKGKIKYGLTHYLSGKNELKDVICVSDVPNFCMIFAGPVPPNPSELVGNDRFVKMVEEARATFDMIIIDTPPIGSVIDAAVISKVCDGGILVIGAGDISYKFARKSKEQLEMTGCKLLGCVLNKVDMTGNSYYGKYYGKYYGKYYGKYYGHEAVSYTHLTLPTNSR
;
A
#
# COMPACT_ATOMS: atom_id res chain seq x y z
N MET A 1 -21.83 -2.76 -10.02
CA MET A 1 -20.77 -2.49 -9.03
C MET A 1 -21.36 -2.60 -7.64
N GLN A 2 -20.59 -3.02 -6.67
CA GLN A 2 -20.98 -3.06 -5.26
C GLN A 2 -20.69 -1.71 -4.61
N GLU A 3 -21.36 -1.39 -3.50
CA GLU A 3 -21.14 -0.14 -2.76
C GLU A 3 -20.72 -0.45 -1.31
N PHE A 4 -19.85 0.38 -0.75
CA PHE A 4 -19.45 0.30 0.65
C PHE A 4 -19.12 1.68 1.23
N SER A 5 -19.28 1.81 2.54
CA SER A 5 -18.84 3.02 3.25
C SER A 5 -17.49 2.78 3.89
N VAL A 6 -16.58 3.74 3.71
CA VAL A 6 -15.24 3.68 4.29
C VAL A 6 -15.29 3.94 5.79
N LYS A 7 -14.62 3.08 6.54
CA LYS A 7 -14.29 3.39 7.94
C LYS A 7 -13.11 4.36 7.95
N GLN A 8 -13.39 5.64 8.09
CA GLN A 8 -12.34 6.66 8.17
C GLN A 8 -11.40 6.38 9.34
N SER A 9 -10.11 6.45 9.07
CA SER A 9 -9.06 6.40 10.08
C SER A 9 -8.96 7.75 10.76
N ASN A 10 -8.93 7.76 12.09
CA ASN A 10 -8.68 9.00 12.84
C ASN A 10 -7.17 9.25 12.88
N LEU A 11 -6.59 9.64 11.74
CA LEU A 11 -5.18 9.98 11.64
C LEU A 11 -4.93 11.37 12.24
N ASP A 12 -3.87 11.50 13.00
CA ASP A 12 -3.38 12.81 13.43
C ASP A 12 -2.85 13.62 12.22
N PHE A 13 -2.65 14.92 12.45
CA PHE A 13 -2.22 15.82 11.40
C PHE A 13 -0.91 15.40 10.72
N ARG A 14 0.09 14.98 11.51
CA ARG A 14 1.42 14.65 10.97
C ARG A 14 1.38 13.37 10.15
N THR A 15 0.64 12.36 10.59
CA THR A 15 0.45 11.12 9.80
C THR A 15 -0.22 11.41 8.47
N ARG A 16 -1.21 12.31 8.44
CA ARG A 16 -1.82 12.76 7.17
C ARG A 16 -0.82 13.44 6.25
N GLU A 17 0.01 14.34 6.79
CA GLU A 17 1.06 15.02 6.01
C GLU A 17 2.12 14.03 5.51
N ALA A 18 2.47 13.00 6.29
CA ALA A 18 3.38 11.95 5.85
C ALA A 18 2.84 11.17 4.64
N TYR A 19 1.54 10.86 4.60
CA TYR A 19 0.92 10.23 3.43
C TYR A 19 0.85 11.16 2.22
N LYS A 20 0.61 12.46 2.40
CA LYS A 20 0.69 13.45 1.31
C LYS A 20 2.11 13.52 0.74
N MET A 21 3.12 13.54 1.62
CA MET A 21 4.53 13.54 1.20
C MET A 21 4.88 12.23 0.47
N LEU A 22 4.44 11.08 0.97
CA LEU A 22 4.64 9.79 0.31
C LEU A 22 4.03 9.78 -1.09
N ARG A 23 2.78 10.26 -1.24
CA ARG A 23 2.13 10.44 -2.54
C ARG A 23 2.97 11.32 -3.47
N THR A 24 3.35 12.51 -3.03
CA THR A 24 4.13 13.46 -3.81
C THR A 24 5.47 12.87 -4.26
N ASN A 25 6.15 12.12 -3.39
CA ASN A 25 7.40 11.44 -3.73
C ASN A 25 7.20 10.36 -4.81
N ILE A 26 6.06 9.67 -4.79
CA ILE A 26 5.71 8.69 -5.83
C ILE A 26 5.44 9.41 -7.15
N GLU A 27 4.68 10.50 -7.14
CA GLU A 27 4.42 11.34 -8.32
C GLU A 27 5.73 11.83 -8.95
N PHE A 28 6.69 12.27 -8.14
CA PHE A 28 8.01 12.71 -8.62
C PHE A 28 8.98 11.57 -9.00
N SER A 29 8.70 10.33 -8.64
CA SER A 29 9.58 9.19 -8.98
C SER A 29 9.47 8.73 -10.44
N GLY A 30 8.60 9.35 -11.24
CA GLY A 30 8.43 9.16 -12.68
C GLY A 30 6.97 9.08 -13.10
N ASP A 31 6.67 9.60 -14.29
CA ASP A 31 5.31 9.77 -14.83
C ASP A 31 4.58 8.44 -15.12
N ASN A 32 5.31 7.33 -15.17
CA ASN A 32 4.78 6.02 -15.54
C ASN A 32 4.41 5.13 -14.33
N ASN A 33 4.46 5.63 -13.10
CA ASN A 33 4.17 4.84 -11.90
C ASN A 33 2.66 4.80 -11.60
N LYS A 34 1.89 4.17 -12.45
CA LYS A 34 0.42 4.08 -12.34
C LYS A 34 -0.05 2.89 -11.50
N VAL A 35 0.65 1.76 -11.59
CA VAL A 35 0.34 0.54 -10.83
C VAL A 35 1.47 0.27 -9.86
N ILE A 36 1.18 0.39 -8.56
CA ILE A 36 2.18 0.23 -7.50
C ILE A 36 1.74 -0.89 -6.57
N PHE A 37 2.60 -1.89 -6.36
CA PHE A 37 2.36 -2.86 -5.30
C PHE A 37 3.03 -2.43 -3.99
N ILE A 38 2.40 -2.82 -2.89
CA ILE A 38 2.92 -2.59 -1.54
C ILE A 38 3.06 -3.94 -0.84
N THR A 39 4.25 -4.21 -0.35
CA THR A 39 4.57 -5.42 0.41
C THR A 39 5.33 -5.09 1.69
N SER A 40 5.60 -6.08 2.51
CA SER A 40 6.46 -5.97 3.70
C SER A 40 7.39 -7.18 3.79
N SER A 41 8.37 -7.13 4.67
CA SER A 41 9.26 -8.27 4.91
C SER A 41 8.53 -9.37 5.68
N THR A 42 7.75 -8.98 6.72
CA THR A 42 7.03 -9.88 7.62
C THR A 42 5.57 -9.45 7.80
N PRO A 43 4.70 -10.33 8.33
CA PRO A 43 3.36 -9.91 8.75
C PRO A 43 3.38 -8.80 9.80
N SER A 44 2.31 -8.02 9.84
CA SER A 44 2.06 -6.98 10.86
C SER A 44 2.94 -5.73 10.79
N GLU A 45 3.79 -5.53 9.79
CA GLU A 45 4.56 -4.28 9.60
C GLU A 45 3.70 -3.08 9.14
N GLY A 46 2.41 -3.31 8.88
CA GLY A 46 1.44 -2.25 8.56
C GLY A 46 1.26 -1.98 7.07
N LYS A 47 1.73 -2.87 6.17
CA LYS A 47 1.58 -2.75 4.71
C LYS A 47 0.15 -2.37 4.28
N SER A 48 -0.86 -3.10 4.77
CA SER A 48 -2.26 -2.88 4.39
C SER A 48 -2.82 -1.55 4.90
N THR A 49 -2.31 -1.04 6.03
CA THR A 49 -2.64 0.32 6.48
C THR A 49 -2.00 1.35 5.56
N VAL A 50 -0.72 1.17 5.22
CA VAL A 50 -0.02 2.06 4.28
C VAL A 50 -0.69 2.04 2.91
N SER A 51 -1.05 0.87 2.38
CA SER A 51 -1.76 0.72 1.11
C SER A 51 -3.08 1.49 1.09
N PHE A 52 -3.87 1.33 2.16
CA PHE A 52 -5.17 1.98 2.27
C PHE A 52 -5.06 3.51 2.38
N GLU A 53 -4.24 4.00 3.31
CA GLU A 53 -4.10 5.44 3.56
C GLU A 53 -3.43 6.16 2.38
N LEU A 54 -2.49 5.51 1.69
CA LEU A 54 -1.88 6.04 0.47
C LEU A 54 -2.92 6.13 -0.66
N ALA A 55 -3.73 5.10 -0.88
CA ALA A 55 -4.80 5.11 -1.88
C ALA A 55 -5.83 6.21 -1.58
N MET A 56 -6.20 6.38 -0.30
CA MET A 56 -7.05 7.48 0.15
C MET A 56 -6.42 8.84 -0.12
N SER A 57 -5.09 8.99 0.09
CA SER A 57 -4.38 10.23 -0.19
C SER A 57 -4.39 10.61 -1.67
N PHE A 58 -4.27 9.64 -2.58
CA PHE A 58 -4.42 9.85 -4.02
C PHE A 58 -5.85 10.24 -4.40
N ALA A 59 -6.85 9.52 -3.88
CA ALA A 59 -8.26 9.81 -4.14
C ALA A 59 -8.67 11.22 -3.67
N GLN A 60 -8.24 11.61 -2.47
CA GLN A 60 -8.47 12.95 -1.92
C GLN A 60 -7.78 14.06 -2.73
N ASN A 61 -6.72 13.72 -3.48
CA ASN A 61 -6.07 14.63 -4.44
C ASN A 61 -6.77 14.68 -5.81
N GLY A 62 -7.94 14.06 -5.96
CA GLY A 62 -8.74 14.08 -7.18
C GLY A 62 -8.44 12.97 -8.19
N MET A 63 -7.47 12.10 -7.93
CA MET A 63 -7.12 10.98 -8.81
C MET A 63 -8.10 9.82 -8.65
N LYS A 64 -8.62 9.28 -9.74
CA LYS A 64 -9.41 8.03 -9.70
C LYS A 64 -8.52 6.88 -9.27
N THR A 65 -8.71 6.42 -8.04
CA THR A 65 -7.82 5.46 -7.38
C THR A 65 -8.52 4.14 -7.14
N LEU A 66 -7.87 3.04 -7.53
CA LEU A 66 -8.27 1.68 -7.22
C LEU A 66 -7.30 1.05 -6.22
N LEU A 67 -7.81 0.58 -5.09
CA LEU A 67 -7.08 -0.27 -4.17
C LEU A 67 -7.47 -1.73 -4.38
N ILE A 68 -6.50 -2.59 -4.67
CA ILE A 68 -6.71 -4.03 -4.84
C ILE A 68 -6.09 -4.76 -3.64
N ASP A 69 -6.93 -5.44 -2.88
CA ASP A 69 -6.49 -6.33 -1.80
C ASP A 69 -6.12 -7.70 -2.39
N ALA A 70 -4.83 -7.88 -2.67
CA ALA A 70 -4.29 -9.11 -3.22
C ALA A 70 -3.67 -10.03 -2.13
N ASP A 71 -3.77 -9.69 -0.85
CA ASP A 71 -3.47 -10.62 0.25
C ASP A 71 -4.64 -11.60 0.45
N THR A 72 -4.79 -12.51 -0.50
CA THR A 72 -5.87 -13.51 -0.49
C THR A 72 -5.72 -14.55 0.60
N ARG A 73 -4.59 -14.55 1.34
CA ARG A 73 -4.29 -15.51 2.42
C ARG A 73 -4.77 -14.99 3.77
N LYS A 74 -4.50 -13.70 4.07
CA LYS A 74 -4.80 -13.10 5.38
C LYS A 74 -5.21 -11.62 5.22
N SER A 75 -6.25 -11.39 4.42
CA SER A 75 -6.78 -10.04 4.24
C SER A 75 -7.28 -9.44 5.56
N VAL A 76 -6.87 -8.20 5.81
CA VAL A 76 -7.36 -7.37 6.92
C VAL A 76 -8.24 -6.22 6.42
N MET A 77 -8.34 -6.04 5.10
CA MET A 77 -9.05 -4.92 4.46
C MET A 77 -10.56 -4.95 4.66
N LYS A 78 -11.15 -6.12 4.93
CA LYS A 78 -12.59 -6.24 5.26
C LYS A 78 -13.02 -5.32 6.40
N ASN A 79 -12.11 -5.05 7.34
CA ASN A 79 -12.36 -4.19 8.50
C ASN A 79 -12.37 -2.69 8.16
N ARG A 80 -12.01 -2.32 6.94
CA ARG A 80 -12.02 -0.92 6.44
C ARG A 80 -13.40 -0.50 5.91
N GLY A 81 -14.31 -1.45 5.67
CA GLY A 81 -15.72 -1.16 5.35
C GLY A 81 -16.59 -1.07 6.60
N LYS A 82 -17.42 -0.02 6.71
CA LYS A 82 -18.40 0.15 7.80
C LYS A 82 -19.77 -0.42 7.46
N LYS A 83 -20.23 -0.26 6.21
CA LYS A 83 -21.54 -0.66 5.71
C LYS A 83 -21.39 -1.18 4.29
N GLY A 84 -22.20 -2.13 3.92
CA GLY A 84 -22.22 -2.76 2.60
C GLY A 84 -22.04 -4.27 2.70
N LYS A 85 -22.88 -5.02 1.99
CA LYS A 85 -22.69 -6.47 1.83
C LYS A 85 -21.80 -6.70 0.61
N ILE A 86 -20.47 -6.80 0.85
CA ILE A 86 -19.54 -7.17 -0.20
C ILE A 86 -19.73 -8.66 -0.46
N LYS A 87 -20.31 -8.99 -1.62
CA LYS A 87 -20.62 -10.37 -2.02
C LYS A 87 -19.44 -11.02 -2.74
N TYR A 88 -18.78 -10.26 -3.60
CA TYR A 88 -17.74 -10.76 -4.49
C TYR A 88 -16.44 -9.95 -4.32
N GLY A 89 -15.33 -10.64 -4.46
CA GLY A 89 -13.99 -10.05 -4.37
C GLY A 89 -13.04 -10.63 -5.40
N LEU A 90 -11.76 -10.31 -5.30
CA LEU A 90 -10.71 -10.68 -6.24
C LEU A 90 -10.71 -12.17 -6.60
N THR A 91 -10.79 -13.05 -5.60
CA THR A 91 -10.76 -14.50 -5.82
C THR A 91 -11.95 -15.02 -6.62
N HIS A 92 -13.12 -14.36 -6.56
CA HIS A 92 -14.27 -14.70 -7.40
C HIS A 92 -14.01 -14.34 -8.88
N TYR A 93 -13.42 -13.17 -9.14
CA TYR A 93 -13.04 -12.77 -10.50
C TYR A 93 -11.96 -13.69 -11.07
N LEU A 94 -10.88 -13.91 -10.32
CA LEU A 94 -9.75 -14.72 -10.77
C LEU A 94 -10.13 -16.19 -11.03
N SER A 95 -11.11 -16.72 -10.31
CA SER A 95 -11.64 -18.08 -10.55
C SER A 95 -12.68 -18.14 -11.69
N GLY A 96 -12.92 -17.04 -12.41
CA GLY A 96 -13.86 -17.00 -13.54
C GLY A 96 -15.34 -16.97 -13.17
N LYS A 97 -15.68 -16.81 -11.88
CA LYS A 97 -17.07 -16.84 -11.39
C LYS A 97 -17.81 -15.52 -11.60
N ASN A 98 -17.08 -14.43 -11.71
CA ASN A 98 -17.63 -13.07 -11.82
C ASN A 98 -16.82 -12.22 -12.81
N GLU A 99 -17.44 -11.17 -13.35
CA GLU A 99 -16.80 -10.16 -14.18
C GLU A 99 -16.14 -9.09 -13.31
N LEU A 100 -15.20 -8.31 -13.88
CA LEU A 100 -14.48 -7.26 -13.16
C LEU A 100 -15.42 -6.23 -12.52
N LYS A 101 -16.46 -5.80 -13.23
CA LYS A 101 -17.49 -4.87 -12.73
C LYS A 101 -18.23 -5.34 -11.49
N ASP A 102 -18.32 -6.67 -11.28
CA ASP A 102 -19.04 -7.25 -10.15
C ASP A 102 -18.21 -7.24 -8.86
N VAL A 103 -16.88 -7.21 -8.98
CA VAL A 103 -15.96 -7.24 -7.85
C VAL A 103 -15.43 -5.86 -7.45
N ILE A 104 -15.58 -4.85 -8.33
CA ILE A 104 -15.25 -3.46 -7.99
C ILE A 104 -16.32 -2.93 -7.04
N CYS A 105 -15.86 -2.43 -5.90
CA CYS A 105 -16.67 -1.76 -4.89
C CYS A 105 -16.41 -0.25 -4.95
N VAL A 106 -17.48 0.53 -5.19
CA VAL A 106 -17.43 1.99 -5.15
C VAL A 106 -17.63 2.45 -3.71
N SER A 107 -16.80 3.36 -3.24
CA SER A 107 -16.91 3.88 -1.88
C SER A 107 -17.74 5.16 -1.81
N ASP A 108 -18.13 5.55 -0.59
CA ASP A 108 -18.69 6.87 -0.28
C ASP A 108 -17.66 8.01 -0.31
N VAL A 109 -16.38 7.69 -0.52
CA VAL A 109 -15.32 8.67 -0.73
C VAL A 109 -15.16 8.92 -2.23
N PRO A 110 -15.23 10.17 -2.71
CA PRO A 110 -15.03 10.49 -4.12
C PRO A 110 -13.71 9.94 -4.66
N ASN A 111 -13.73 9.46 -5.90
CA ASN A 111 -12.56 8.92 -6.63
C ASN A 111 -11.92 7.66 -6.00
N PHE A 112 -12.52 7.04 -5.00
CA PHE A 112 -11.98 5.85 -4.36
C PHE A 112 -12.81 4.61 -4.63
N CYS A 113 -12.20 3.61 -5.26
CA CYS A 113 -12.76 2.28 -5.47
C CYS A 113 -11.84 1.21 -4.86
N MET A 114 -12.42 0.06 -4.53
CA MET A 114 -11.68 -1.05 -3.95
C MET A 114 -12.12 -2.40 -4.49
N ILE A 115 -11.17 -3.33 -4.65
CA ILE A 115 -11.43 -4.76 -4.84
C ILE A 115 -10.95 -5.48 -3.59
N PHE A 116 -11.87 -6.09 -2.84
CA PHE A 116 -11.54 -6.89 -1.66
C PHE A 116 -11.05 -8.28 -2.06
N ALA A 117 -10.22 -8.91 -1.24
CA ALA A 117 -9.61 -10.22 -1.55
C ALA A 117 -10.64 -11.31 -1.86
N GLY A 118 -11.77 -11.33 -1.16
CA GLY A 118 -12.75 -12.42 -1.25
C GLY A 118 -12.42 -13.59 -0.31
N PRO A 119 -12.99 -14.78 -0.54
CA PRO A 119 -12.67 -15.98 0.25
C PRO A 119 -11.24 -16.48 -0.03
N VAL A 120 -10.63 -17.11 0.97
CA VAL A 120 -9.29 -17.70 0.83
C VAL A 120 -9.33 -18.87 -0.16
N PRO A 121 -8.55 -18.82 -1.25
CA PRO A 121 -8.53 -19.91 -2.22
C PRO A 121 -7.55 -21.02 -1.77
N PRO A 122 -7.68 -22.24 -2.31
CA PRO A 122 -6.75 -23.33 -1.98
C PRO A 122 -5.34 -23.11 -2.55
N ASN A 123 -5.20 -22.38 -3.66
CA ASN A 123 -3.95 -22.13 -4.39
C ASN A 123 -3.72 -20.62 -4.65
N PRO A 124 -3.45 -19.82 -3.62
CA PRO A 124 -3.36 -18.36 -3.75
C PRO A 124 -2.35 -17.86 -4.79
N SER A 125 -1.12 -18.41 -4.79
CA SER A 125 -0.04 -17.95 -5.69
C SER A 125 -0.35 -18.21 -7.17
N GLU A 126 -0.95 -19.37 -7.50
CA GLU A 126 -1.36 -19.71 -8.86
C GLU A 126 -2.49 -18.78 -9.32
N LEU A 127 -3.40 -18.47 -8.42
CA LEU A 127 -4.56 -17.63 -8.72
C LEU A 127 -4.16 -16.18 -9.07
N VAL A 128 -3.23 -15.59 -8.31
CA VAL A 128 -2.72 -14.24 -8.62
C VAL A 128 -1.71 -14.22 -9.77
N GLY A 129 -1.19 -15.38 -10.15
CA GLY A 129 -0.27 -15.54 -11.29
C GLY A 129 -0.96 -15.85 -12.63
N ASN A 130 -2.27 -15.94 -12.68
CA ASN A 130 -3.00 -16.30 -13.90
C ASN A 130 -3.23 -15.10 -14.84
N ASP A 131 -3.53 -15.39 -16.11
CA ASP A 131 -3.76 -14.35 -17.15
C ASP A 131 -4.93 -13.42 -16.82
N ARG A 132 -5.91 -13.86 -16.01
CA ARG A 132 -7.02 -13.00 -15.58
C ARG A 132 -6.54 -11.87 -14.66
N PHE A 133 -5.50 -12.10 -13.86
CA PHE A 133 -4.92 -11.03 -13.04
C PHE A 133 -4.26 -9.97 -13.91
N VAL A 134 -3.48 -10.39 -14.91
CA VAL A 134 -2.86 -9.48 -15.90
C VAL A 134 -3.93 -8.65 -16.60
N LYS A 135 -4.94 -9.32 -17.17
CA LYS A 135 -6.07 -8.67 -17.85
C LYS A 135 -6.80 -7.68 -16.97
N MET A 136 -7.05 -8.03 -15.71
CA MET A 136 -7.68 -7.12 -14.73
C MET A 136 -6.88 -5.83 -14.54
N VAL A 137 -5.56 -5.95 -14.38
CA VAL A 137 -4.69 -4.78 -14.19
C VAL A 137 -4.67 -3.91 -15.45
N GLU A 138 -4.64 -4.49 -16.65
CA GLU A 138 -4.70 -3.78 -17.91
C GLU A 138 -6.04 -3.04 -18.09
N GLU A 139 -7.16 -3.69 -17.83
CA GLU A 139 -8.49 -3.05 -17.87
C GLU A 139 -8.59 -1.92 -16.83
N ALA A 140 -8.04 -2.12 -15.63
CA ALA A 140 -8.01 -1.10 -14.61
C ALA A 140 -7.14 0.10 -15.01
N ARG A 141 -6.01 -0.12 -15.70
CA ARG A 141 -5.16 0.96 -16.22
C ARG A 141 -5.91 1.90 -17.16
N ALA A 142 -6.86 1.41 -17.92
CA ALA A 142 -7.66 2.25 -18.83
C ALA A 142 -8.67 3.15 -18.10
N THR A 143 -9.03 2.82 -16.86
CA THR A 143 -10.14 3.46 -16.13
C THR A 143 -9.68 4.33 -14.97
N PHE A 144 -8.63 3.92 -14.26
CA PHE A 144 -8.14 4.56 -13.05
C PHE A 144 -6.84 5.33 -13.32
N ASP A 145 -6.59 6.40 -12.59
CA ASP A 145 -5.36 7.19 -12.65
C ASP A 145 -4.26 6.56 -11.80
N MET A 146 -4.62 5.94 -10.67
CA MET A 146 -3.71 5.26 -9.76
C MET A 146 -4.28 3.91 -9.32
N ILE A 147 -3.44 2.90 -9.29
CA ILE A 147 -3.78 1.55 -8.82
C ILE A 147 -2.77 1.13 -7.75
N ILE A 148 -3.27 0.89 -6.55
CA ILE A 148 -2.46 0.37 -5.43
C ILE A 148 -2.83 -1.09 -5.20
N ILE A 149 -1.84 -1.97 -5.13
CA ILE A 149 -2.04 -3.40 -4.88
C ILE A 149 -1.41 -3.78 -3.55
N ASP A 150 -2.24 -4.09 -2.55
CA ASP A 150 -1.77 -4.64 -1.27
C ASP A 150 -1.46 -6.12 -1.43
N THR A 151 -0.23 -6.52 -1.16
CA THR A 151 0.23 -7.91 -1.36
C THR A 151 0.63 -8.57 -0.05
N PRO A 152 0.69 -9.90 0.04
CA PRO A 152 1.27 -10.57 1.20
C PRO A 152 2.75 -10.20 1.41
N PRO A 153 3.31 -10.43 2.62
CA PRO A 153 4.72 -10.18 2.88
C PRO A 153 5.65 -11.01 1.99
N ILE A 154 6.63 -10.37 1.32
CA ILE A 154 7.57 -11.04 0.41
C ILE A 154 8.44 -12.08 1.12
N GLY A 155 8.78 -11.84 2.38
CA GLY A 155 9.55 -12.81 3.18
C GLY A 155 8.79 -14.07 3.57
N SER A 156 7.47 -14.10 3.36
CA SER A 156 6.62 -15.24 3.71
C SER A 156 6.18 -16.06 2.51
N VAL A 157 5.87 -15.43 1.37
CA VAL A 157 5.31 -16.07 0.18
C VAL A 157 5.73 -15.37 -1.11
N ILE A 158 5.65 -16.07 -2.23
CA ILE A 158 6.08 -15.59 -3.55
C ILE A 158 5.07 -14.65 -4.22
N ASP A 159 3.87 -14.52 -3.69
CA ASP A 159 2.74 -13.80 -4.32
C ASP A 159 3.12 -12.35 -4.71
N ALA A 160 3.82 -11.62 -3.82
CA ALA A 160 4.29 -10.27 -4.12
C ALA A 160 5.24 -10.22 -5.33
N ALA A 161 6.12 -11.22 -5.46
CA ALA A 161 7.03 -11.33 -6.59
C ALA A 161 6.29 -11.66 -7.91
N VAL A 162 5.23 -12.43 -7.85
CA VAL A 162 4.37 -12.73 -9.01
C VAL A 162 3.61 -11.48 -9.45
N ILE A 163 2.98 -10.78 -8.50
CA ILE A 163 2.20 -9.55 -8.72
C ILE A 163 3.09 -8.42 -9.26
N SER A 164 4.35 -8.33 -8.79
CA SER A 164 5.27 -7.26 -9.21
C SER A 164 5.48 -7.18 -10.73
N LYS A 165 5.31 -8.29 -11.46
CA LYS A 165 5.52 -8.36 -12.92
C LYS A 165 4.56 -7.51 -13.74
N VAL A 166 3.39 -7.18 -13.19
CA VAL A 166 2.36 -6.34 -13.85
C VAL A 166 2.34 -4.91 -13.30
N CYS A 167 3.24 -4.61 -12.36
CA CYS A 167 3.33 -3.31 -11.69
C CYS A 167 4.45 -2.44 -12.27
N ASP A 168 4.29 -1.13 -12.20
CA ASP A 168 5.30 -0.15 -12.62
C ASP A 168 6.38 0.05 -11.56
N GLY A 169 6.04 -0.25 -10.30
CA GLY A 169 6.96 -0.16 -9.18
C GLY A 169 6.42 -0.77 -7.90
N GLY A 170 7.29 -0.90 -6.92
CA GLY A 170 6.95 -1.45 -5.62
C GLY A 170 7.43 -0.61 -4.44
N ILE A 171 6.76 -0.75 -3.33
CA ILE A 171 7.13 -0.13 -2.05
C ILE A 171 7.27 -1.22 -1.00
N LEU A 172 8.41 -1.23 -0.31
CA LEU A 172 8.64 -2.11 0.83
C LEU A 172 8.32 -1.38 2.13
N VAL A 173 7.32 -1.87 2.87
CA VAL A 173 6.99 -1.36 4.20
C VAL A 173 7.79 -2.12 5.25
N ILE A 174 8.41 -1.39 6.16
CA ILE A 174 9.25 -1.92 7.25
C ILE A 174 8.73 -1.33 8.57
N GLY A 175 8.39 -2.19 9.52
CA GLY A 175 8.05 -1.75 10.87
C GLY A 175 9.32 -1.37 11.64
N ALA A 176 9.36 -0.18 12.21
CA ALA A 176 10.50 0.30 13.00
C ALA A 176 10.72 -0.59 14.23
N GLY A 177 11.88 -1.23 14.30
CA GLY A 177 12.21 -2.16 15.38
C GLY A 177 11.62 -3.57 15.23
N ASP A 178 10.74 -3.82 14.24
CA ASP A 178 10.11 -5.13 14.05
C ASP A 178 11.10 -6.16 13.46
N ILE A 179 12.02 -5.73 12.60
CA ILE A 179 12.98 -6.60 11.91
C ILE A 179 14.40 -6.03 11.92
N SER A 180 15.40 -6.90 11.75
CA SER A 180 16.79 -6.45 11.60
C SER A 180 17.05 -5.84 10.22
N TYR A 181 18.02 -4.93 10.15
CA TYR A 181 18.48 -4.36 8.87
C TYR A 181 18.88 -5.44 7.84
N LYS A 182 19.55 -6.50 8.28
CA LYS A 182 19.95 -7.63 7.41
C LYS A 182 18.72 -8.31 6.78
N PHE A 183 17.63 -8.45 7.53
CA PHE A 183 16.41 -9.06 7.03
C PHE A 183 15.67 -8.15 6.04
N ALA A 184 15.57 -6.84 6.36
CA ALA A 184 15.00 -5.86 5.44
C ALA A 184 15.78 -5.80 4.13
N ARG A 185 17.11 -5.80 4.19
CA ARG A 185 18.00 -5.86 3.02
C ARG A 185 17.75 -7.12 2.17
N LYS A 186 17.63 -8.29 2.79
CA LYS A 186 17.30 -9.54 2.09
C LYS A 186 15.96 -9.45 1.36
N SER A 187 14.94 -8.87 1.99
CA SER A 187 13.63 -8.68 1.36
C SER A 187 13.72 -7.71 0.16
N LYS A 188 14.50 -6.65 0.27
CA LYS A 188 14.82 -5.76 -0.86
C LYS A 188 15.48 -6.51 -2.01
N GLU A 189 16.53 -7.27 -1.73
CA GLU A 189 17.25 -8.09 -2.72
C GLU A 189 16.31 -9.10 -3.41
N GLN A 190 15.41 -9.74 -2.67
CA GLN A 190 14.39 -10.62 -3.24
C GLN A 190 13.47 -9.89 -4.23
N LEU A 191 13.03 -8.68 -3.91
CA LEU A 191 12.21 -7.86 -4.82
C LEU A 191 13.01 -7.47 -6.07
N GLU A 192 14.24 -7.02 -5.92
CA GLU A 192 15.10 -6.64 -7.05
C GLU A 192 15.38 -7.82 -8.01
N MET A 193 15.54 -9.04 -7.47
CA MET A 193 15.69 -10.27 -8.27
C MET A 193 14.47 -10.59 -9.15
N THR A 194 13.29 -10.05 -8.86
CA THR A 194 12.11 -10.21 -9.75
C THR A 194 12.15 -9.31 -10.97
N GLY A 195 13.12 -8.41 -11.07
CA GLY A 195 13.21 -7.37 -12.10
C GLY A 195 12.27 -6.19 -11.86
N CYS A 196 11.56 -6.14 -10.72
CA CYS A 196 10.66 -5.04 -10.42
C CYS A 196 11.44 -3.76 -10.04
N LYS A 197 10.92 -2.60 -10.43
CA LYS A 197 11.41 -1.30 -9.99
C LYS A 197 10.99 -1.07 -8.53
N LEU A 198 11.93 -1.10 -7.59
CA LEU A 198 11.65 -0.69 -6.22
C LEU A 198 11.69 0.85 -6.14
N LEU A 199 10.55 1.48 -5.85
CA LEU A 199 10.44 2.95 -5.72
C LEU A 199 11.06 3.43 -4.42
N GLY A 200 10.99 2.61 -3.36
CA GLY A 200 11.58 2.95 -2.06
C GLY A 200 11.04 2.09 -0.92
N CYS A 201 11.42 2.50 0.30
CA CYS A 201 10.95 1.87 1.53
C CYS A 201 10.15 2.87 2.37
N VAL A 202 9.09 2.39 3.02
CA VAL A 202 8.33 3.12 4.03
C VAL A 202 8.69 2.58 5.40
N LEU A 203 9.30 3.39 6.25
CA LEU A 203 9.51 3.05 7.65
C LEU A 203 8.23 3.43 8.42
N ASN A 204 7.51 2.42 8.87
CA ASN A 204 6.24 2.54 9.60
C ASN A 204 6.43 2.31 11.11
N LYS A 205 5.46 2.69 11.93
CA LYS A 205 5.46 2.52 13.40
C LYS A 205 6.65 3.21 14.11
N VAL A 206 7.15 4.29 13.57
CA VAL A 206 8.24 5.03 14.18
C VAL A 206 7.76 5.70 15.47
N ASP A 207 8.36 5.36 16.59
CA ASP A 207 8.13 6.07 17.85
C ASP A 207 8.82 7.44 17.80
N MET A 208 8.02 8.49 17.80
CA MET A 208 8.47 9.88 17.77
C MET A 208 8.53 10.51 19.17
N THR A 209 8.27 9.74 20.23
CA THR A 209 8.46 10.24 21.61
C THR A 209 9.93 10.58 21.84
N GLY A 210 10.19 11.67 22.58
CA GLY A 210 11.51 12.31 22.67
C GLY A 210 12.68 11.45 23.21
N ASN A 211 12.42 10.20 23.60
CA ASN A 211 13.43 9.25 24.06
C ASN A 211 13.95 8.29 22.97
N SER A 212 13.28 8.22 21.79
CA SER A 212 13.72 7.34 20.72
C SER A 212 14.87 8.01 19.92
N TYR A 213 15.76 7.20 19.32
CA TYR A 213 16.80 7.68 18.42
C TYR A 213 16.22 8.53 17.27
N TYR A 214 15.10 8.11 16.71
CA TYR A 214 14.37 8.81 15.66
C TYR A 214 13.69 10.08 16.17
N GLY A 215 13.10 10.07 17.37
CA GLY A 215 12.52 11.25 18.02
C GLY A 215 13.57 12.36 18.24
N LYS A 216 14.79 11.99 18.64
CA LYS A 216 15.91 12.95 18.80
C LYS A 216 16.42 13.49 17.48
N TYR A 217 16.57 12.66 16.46
CA TYR A 217 17.10 13.06 15.15
C TYR A 217 16.10 13.90 14.37
N TYR A 218 14.87 13.44 14.28
CA TYR A 218 13.80 14.14 13.56
C TYR A 218 13.18 15.29 14.35
N GLY A 219 13.07 15.18 15.67
CA GLY A 219 12.66 16.29 16.54
C GLY A 219 13.59 17.50 16.41
N LYS A 220 14.87 17.28 16.23
CA LYS A 220 15.88 18.34 16.04
C LYS A 220 15.81 18.97 14.63
N TYR A 221 15.52 18.19 13.61
CA TYR A 221 15.47 18.66 12.22
C TYR A 221 14.10 19.25 11.85
N TYR A 222 13.01 18.57 12.20
CA TYR A 222 11.65 18.98 11.88
C TYR A 222 11.01 19.84 12.98
N GLY A 223 11.34 19.63 14.25
CA GLY A 223 10.85 20.46 15.35
C GLY A 223 11.28 21.91 15.23
N LYS A 224 12.46 22.16 14.66
CA LYS A 224 12.95 23.53 14.42
C LYS A 224 12.24 24.24 13.25
N TYR A 225 11.75 23.47 12.26
CA TYR A 225 11.05 24.02 11.08
C TYR A 225 9.53 24.04 11.24
N TYR A 226 8.93 22.98 11.83
CA TYR A 226 7.48 22.81 11.92
C TYR A 226 6.89 23.11 13.31
N GLY A 227 7.66 22.93 14.39
CA GLY A 227 7.21 23.21 15.76
C GLY A 227 6.90 24.71 16.00
N LYS A 228 7.41 25.59 15.14
CA LYS A 228 7.11 27.02 15.17
C LYS A 228 5.73 27.36 14.57
N TYR A 229 5.15 26.43 13.78
CA TYR A 229 3.89 26.63 13.06
C TYR A 229 2.71 25.78 13.58
N TYR A 230 2.97 24.63 14.22
CA TYR A 230 1.93 23.67 14.61
C TYR A 230 2.30 22.94 15.91
N GLY A 231 1.67 23.27 17.02
CA GLY A 231 1.87 22.80 18.39
C GLY A 231 2.28 21.33 18.64
N HIS A 232 2.69 21.03 19.87
CA HIS A 232 3.20 19.72 20.33
C HIS A 232 2.11 18.67 20.53
N GLU A 233 2.09 17.61 19.69
CA GLU A 233 1.43 16.33 19.99
C GLU A 233 2.22 15.15 19.43
N ALA A 234 2.19 13.99 20.11
CA ALA A 234 2.96 12.78 19.79
C ALA A 234 2.43 12.03 18.57
N VAL A 235 3.30 11.44 17.72
CA VAL A 235 2.95 10.99 16.36
C VAL A 235 3.67 9.75 15.88
N SER A 236 2.97 8.96 15.07
CA SER A 236 3.51 7.91 14.19
C SER A 236 3.95 8.51 12.84
N TYR A 237 5.15 8.19 12.37
CA TYR A 237 5.72 8.74 11.12
C TYR A 237 5.88 7.67 10.04
N THR A 238 5.51 8.02 8.82
CA THR A 238 5.79 7.22 7.62
C THR A 238 6.82 7.98 6.78
N HIS A 239 7.97 7.39 6.50
CA HIS A 239 9.05 8.00 5.72
C HIS A 239 9.42 7.15 4.52
N LEU A 240 9.40 7.74 3.32
CA LEU A 240 9.92 7.12 2.10
C LEU A 240 11.38 7.52 1.93
N THR A 241 12.29 6.54 1.96
CA THR A 241 13.66 6.73 1.51
C THR A 241 13.77 6.27 0.06
N LEU A 242 13.98 7.20 -0.86
CA LEU A 242 14.35 6.86 -2.23
C LEU A 242 15.77 6.26 -2.23
N PRO A 243 16.08 5.28 -3.11
CA PRO A 243 17.44 4.83 -3.28
C PRO A 243 18.29 6.01 -3.77
N THR A 244 19.20 6.51 -2.92
CA THR A 244 20.24 7.42 -3.38
C THR A 244 21.19 6.59 -4.25
N ASN A 245 21.25 6.88 -5.55
CA ASN A 245 22.33 6.42 -6.40
C ASN A 245 23.64 7.04 -5.89
N SER A 246 24.29 6.37 -4.95
CA SER A 246 25.71 6.63 -4.71
C SER A 246 26.50 5.90 -5.81
N ARG A 247 27.08 6.67 -6.72
CA ARG A 247 28.18 6.23 -7.57
C ARG A 247 29.36 5.78 -6.71
#